data_d37ac577d884be5912d721afdcae03ab
#
_entry.id   d37ac577d884be5912d721afdcae03ab
#
_cell.length_a   1.000
_cell.length_b   1.000
_cell.length_c   1.000
_cell.angle_alpha   90.00
_cell.angle_beta   90.00
_cell.angle_gamma   90.00
#
_symmetry.space_group_name_H-M   'P 1'
#
loop_
_entity.id
_entity.type
_entity.pdbx_description
1 polymer ?
#
loop_
_entity_poly.entity_id
_entity_poly.type
_entity_poly.pdbx_seq_one_letter_code
_entity_poly.pdbx_strand_id
1 'polypeptide(L)'
;MKEFIKMTLAVMCGLFIMGIIGFFLFFSMIGAVASLGSSAPVMPRDGVLLMDMSKVALAEQTTEADPMQVIQGNATQTIGLWDAVKAIKSAESDPAIKYIFLKSDGLMAGLAQTEELRQALAEFRKSGKAV
;
A
#
# COMPACT_ATOMS: atom_id res chain seq x y z
N MET A 1 49.92 32.89 -11.87
CA MET A 1 49.33 32.23 -10.70
C MET A 1 47.90 32.76 -10.36
N LYS A 2 47.70 34.08 -10.37
CA LYS A 2 46.37 34.65 -10.02
C LYS A 2 45.22 34.20 -10.98
N GLU A 3 45.51 34.12 -12.29
CA GLU A 3 44.50 33.70 -13.28
C GLU A 3 44.17 32.20 -13.17
N PHE A 4 45.16 31.35 -12.85
CA PHE A 4 44.94 29.93 -12.61
C PHE A 4 44.01 29.70 -11.41
N ILE A 5 44.23 30.41 -10.32
CA ILE A 5 43.38 30.28 -9.11
C ILE A 5 41.93 30.73 -9.38
N LYS A 6 41.74 31.81 -10.14
CA LYS A 6 40.40 32.27 -10.53
C LYS A 6 39.64 31.23 -11.38
N MET A 7 40.35 30.62 -12.33
CA MET A 7 39.78 29.62 -13.22
C MET A 7 39.38 28.33 -12.43
N THR A 8 40.26 27.90 -11.54
CA THR A 8 40.02 26.75 -10.69
C THR A 8 38.83 27.01 -9.76
N LEU A 9 38.74 28.20 -9.14
CA LEU A 9 37.67 28.59 -8.28
C LEU A 9 36.30 28.62 -9.02
N ALA A 10 36.30 29.17 -10.25
CA ALA A 10 35.11 29.22 -11.09
C ALA A 10 34.56 27.83 -11.42
N VAL A 11 35.47 26.89 -11.77
CA VAL A 11 35.10 25.50 -12.06
C VAL A 11 34.56 24.80 -10.81
N MET A 12 35.21 24.99 -9.66
CA MET A 12 34.69 24.42 -8.39
C MET A 12 33.32 24.96 -8.01
N CYS A 13 33.09 26.26 -8.14
CA CYS A 13 31.77 26.85 -7.91
C CYS A 13 30.72 26.29 -8.88
N GLY A 14 31.08 26.14 -10.16
CA GLY A 14 30.16 25.57 -11.16
C GLY A 14 29.76 24.13 -10.85
N LEU A 15 30.74 23.30 -10.47
CA LEU A 15 30.46 21.91 -10.05
C LEU A 15 29.61 21.83 -8.78
N PHE A 16 29.87 22.74 -7.83
CA PHE A 16 29.09 22.77 -6.58
C PHE A 16 27.63 23.17 -6.83
N ILE A 17 27.38 24.18 -7.66
CA ILE A 17 26.03 24.61 -8.05
C ILE A 17 25.31 23.47 -8.81
N MET A 18 26.01 22.82 -9.75
CA MET A 18 25.46 21.69 -10.51
C MET A 18 25.10 20.52 -9.60
N GLY A 19 25.94 20.24 -8.59
CA GLY A 19 25.70 19.23 -7.58
C GLY A 19 24.45 19.52 -6.75
N ILE A 20 24.27 20.76 -6.32
CA ILE A 20 23.08 21.18 -5.54
C ILE A 20 21.81 21.01 -6.39
N ILE A 21 21.83 21.49 -7.63
CA ILE A 21 20.69 21.36 -8.55
C ILE A 21 20.35 19.89 -8.78
N GLY A 22 21.34 19.06 -9.07
CA GLY A 22 21.17 17.61 -9.25
C GLY A 22 20.59 16.93 -8.02
N PHE A 23 21.05 17.32 -6.84
CA PHE A 23 20.54 16.82 -5.57
C PHE A 23 19.04 17.15 -5.39
N PHE A 24 18.65 18.40 -5.60
CA PHE A 24 17.25 18.81 -5.49
C PHE A 24 16.35 18.11 -6.51
N LEU A 25 16.80 17.95 -7.75
CA LEU A 25 16.05 17.22 -8.78
C LEU A 25 15.87 15.75 -8.41
N PHE A 26 16.92 15.12 -7.89
CA PHE A 26 16.88 13.72 -7.46
C PHE A 26 15.88 13.51 -6.32
N PHE A 27 15.92 14.35 -5.28
CA PHE A 27 14.97 14.26 -4.16
C PHE A 27 13.54 14.63 -4.55
N SER A 28 13.37 15.57 -5.47
CA SER A 28 12.06 15.91 -6.03
C SER A 28 11.43 14.71 -6.77
N MET A 29 12.25 13.97 -7.51
CA MET A 29 11.79 12.78 -8.22
C MET A 29 11.38 11.66 -7.25
N ILE A 30 12.15 11.43 -6.17
CA ILE A 30 11.80 10.46 -5.13
C ILE A 30 10.49 10.88 -4.43
N GLY A 31 10.34 12.15 -4.09
CA GLY A 31 9.12 12.67 -3.47
C GLY A 31 7.89 12.52 -4.36
N ALA A 32 8.03 12.73 -5.67
CA ALA A 32 6.94 12.53 -6.63
C ALA A 32 6.51 11.07 -6.72
N VAL A 33 7.45 10.12 -6.72
CA VAL A 33 7.13 8.67 -6.72
C VAL A 33 6.47 8.25 -5.40
N ALA A 34 6.94 8.76 -4.27
CA ALA A 34 6.35 8.47 -2.96
C ALA A 34 4.92 9.02 -2.83
N SER A 35 4.62 10.17 -3.43
CA SER A 35 3.28 10.76 -3.41
C SER A 35 2.28 10.03 -4.30
N LEU A 36 2.73 9.34 -5.34
CA LEU A 36 1.86 8.50 -6.19
C LEU A 36 1.37 7.24 -5.47
N GLY A 37 2.12 6.75 -4.46
CA GLY A 37 1.74 5.60 -3.64
C GLY A 37 0.87 5.93 -2.42
N SER A 38 0.75 7.20 -2.05
CA SER A 38 0.09 7.64 -0.81
C SER A 38 -1.19 8.45 -1.03
N SER A 39 -1.92 8.24 -2.12
CA SER A 39 -3.29 8.76 -2.21
C SER A 39 -4.11 8.09 -1.10
N ALA A 40 -4.37 8.83 -0.03
CA ALA A 40 -5.30 8.38 0.99
C ALA A 40 -6.62 8.00 0.30
N PRO A 41 -7.11 6.77 0.48
CA PRO A 41 -8.35 6.36 -0.16
C PRO A 41 -9.46 7.29 0.31
N VAL A 42 -10.09 7.98 -0.65
CA VAL A 42 -11.30 8.76 -0.36
C VAL A 42 -12.38 7.74 -0.02
N MET A 43 -12.73 7.63 1.26
CA MET A 43 -13.82 6.75 1.67
C MET A 43 -15.15 7.32 1.18
N PRO A 44 -15.86 6.64 0.29
CA PRO A 44 -17.19 7.06 -0.13
C PRO A 44 -18.15 6.99 1.06
N ARG A 45 -19.18 7.84 1.06
CA ARG A 45 -20.21 7.84 2.13
C ARG A 45 -21.07 6.59 2.14
N ASP A 46 -21.15 5.89 1.01
CA ASP A 46 -21.87 4.62 0.85
C ASP A 46 -20.93 3.65 0.13
N GLY A 47 -20.11 2.96 0.88
CA GLY A 47 -19.08 2.07 0.41
C GLY A 47 -19.41 0.60 0.58
N VAL A 48 -18.79 -0.21 -0.27
CA VAL A 48 -18.76 -1.66 -0.15
C VAL A 48 -17.32 -2.07 0.13
N LEU A 49 -17.12 -2.87 1.16
CA LEU A 49 -15.80 -3.47 1.38
C LEU A 49 -15.65 -4.66 0.44
N LEU A 50 -14.83 -4.50 -0.60
CA LEU A 50 -14.50 -5.57 -1.52
C LEU A 50 -13.31 -6.37 -0.98
N MET A 51 -13.53 -7.66 -0.72
CA MET A 51 -12.48 -8.61 -0.36
C MET A 51 -12.27 -9.60 -1.52
N ASP A 52 -11.33 -9.29 -2.40
CA ASP A 52 -10.99 -10.17 -3.53
C ASP A 52 -9.84 -11.12 -3.14
N MET A 53 -10.20 -12.34 -2.73
CA MET A 53 -9.27 -13.38 -2.32
C MET A 53 -8.55 -14.05 -3.50
N SER A 54 -8.91 -13.74 -4.74
CA SER A 54 -8.22 -14.29 -5.92
C SER A 54 -6.83 -13.67 -6.13
N LYS A 55 -6.61 -12.48 -5.59
CA LYS A 55 -5.35 -11.72 -5.73
C LYS A 55 -4.58 -11.57 -4.43
N VAL A 56 -5.12 -12.11 -3.35
CA VAL A 56 -4.59 -11.92 -2.01
C VAL A 56 -4.38 -13.28 -1.36
N ALA A 57 -3.17 -13.52 -0.86
CA ALA A 57 -2.87 -14.64 0.01
C ALA A 57 -3.01 -14.20 1.47
N LEU A 58 -3.74 -14.96 2.29
CA LEU A 58 -3.77 -14.75 3.73
C LEU A 58 -2.55 -15.42 4.37
N ALA A 59 -1.78 -14.64 5.11
CA ALA A 59 -0.66 -15.11 5.91
C ALA A 59 -0.83 -14.67 7.37
N GLU A 60 0.03 -15.15 8.26
CA GLU A 60 0.02 -14.69 9.65
C GLU A 60 0.37 -13.21 9.75
N GLN A 61 1.30 -12.75 8.92
CA GLN A 61 1.76 -11.36 8.86
C GLN A 61 1.67 -10.82 7.44
N THR A 62 1.36 -9.54 7.34
CA THR A 62 1.44 -8.81 6.07
C THR A 62 2.89 -8.74 5.64
N THR A 63 3.19 -9.27 4.47
CA THR A 63 4.52 -9.17 3.85
C THR A 63 4.43 -8.19 2.70
N GLU A 64 5.34 -7.22 2.67
CA GLU A 64 5.45 -6.32 1.51
C GLU A 64 5.82 -7.14 0.28
N ALA A 65 5.14 -6.86 -0.83
CA ALA A 65 5.44 -7.51 -2.08
C ALA A 65 6.85 -7.11 -2.56
N ASP A 66 7.58 -8.07 -3.10
CA ASP A 66 8.88 -7.83 -3.71
C ASP A 66 8.72 -6.75 -4.81
N PRO A 67 9.48 -5.63 -4.74
CA PRO A 67 9.38 -4.55 -5.72
C PRO A 67 9.53 -5.02 -7.17
N MET A 68 10.33 -6.06 -7.39
CA MET A 68 10.52 -6.63 -8.73
C MET A 68 9.26 -7.35 -9.23
N GLN A 69 8.53 -8.06 -8.37
CA GLN A 69 7.27 -8.72 -8.71
C GLN A 69 6.15 -7.71 -8.96
N VAL A 70 6.15 -6.59 -8.22
CA VAL A 70 5.22 -5.47 -8.45
C VAL A 70 5.41 -4.88 -9.85
N ILE A 71 6.67 -4.64 -10.26
CA ILE A 71 6.99 -4.10 -11.58
C ILE A 71 6.58 -5.07 -12.69
N GLN A 72 6.70 -6.37 -12.47
CA GLN A 72 6.31 -7.42 -13.43
C GLN A 72 4.79 -7.66 -13.48
N GLY A 73 4.00 -7.01 -12.64
CA GLY A 73 2.54 -7.18 -12.59
C GLY A 73 2.06 -8.53 -12.02
N ASN A 74 2.97 -9.32 -11.44
CA ASN A 74 2.71 -10.67 -10.90
C ASN A 74 2.70 -10.69 -9.37
N ALA A 75 2.66 -9.53 -8.71
CA ALA A 75 2.67 -9.46 -7.26
C ALA A 75 1.35 -9.99 -6.68
N THR A 76 1.40 -11.15 -6.04
CA THR A 76 0.35 -11.57 -5.12
C THR A 76 0.52 -10.76 -3.83
N GLN A 77 -0.43 -9.93 -3.50
CA GLN A 77 -0.41 -9.19 -2.24
C GLN A 77 -0.69 -10.16 -1.09
N THR A 78 0.18 -10.16 -0.10
CA THR A 78 -0.02 -10.92 1.12
C THR A 78 -0.63 -10.01 2.17
N ILE A 79 -1.80 -10.35 2.67
CA ILE A 79 -2.45 -9.62 3.76
C ILE A 79 -2.37 -10.46 5.02
N GLY A 80 -1.96 -9.86 6.13
CA GLY A 80 -1.98 -10.50 7.43
C GLY A 80 -3.41 -10.82 7.87
N LEU A 81 -3.62 -11.99 8.43
CA LEU A 81 -4.93 -12.40 8.97
C LEU A 81 -5.46 -11.38 9.98
N TRP A 82 -4.59 -10.88 10.86
CA TRP A 82 -4.92 -9.85 11.83
C TRP A 82 -5.44 -8.57 11.18
N ASP A 83 -4.79 -8.13 10.10
CA ASP A 83 -5.18 -6.91 9.38
C ASP A 83 -6.52 -7.10 8.68
N ALA A 84 -6.77 -8.28 8.10
CA ALA A 84 -8.05 -8.63 7.48
C ALA A 84 -9.19 -8.63 8.52
N VAL A 85 -8.99 -9.28 9.67
CA VAL A 85 -9.98 -9.32 10.76
C VAL A 85 -10.23 -7.92 11.33
N LYS A 86 -9.17 -7.13 11.50
CA LYS A 86 -9.28 -5.74 11.96
C LYS A 86 -10.06 -4.86 10.97
N ALA A 87 -9.83 -5.04 9.67
CA ALA A 87 -10.57 -4.32 8.64
C ALA A 87 -12.08 -4.67 8.67
N ILE A 88 -12.43 -5.95 8.85
CA ILE A 88 -13.82 -6.39 9.00
C ILE A 88 -14.46 -5.77 10.24
N LYS A 89 -13.77 -5.78 11.38
CA LYS A 89 -14.28 -5.16 12.62
C LYS A 89 -14.42 -3.64 12.49
N SER A 90 -13.51 -2.99 11.80
CA SER A 90 -13.63 -1.55 11.52
C SER A 90 -14.84 -1.26 10.61
N ALA A 91 -15.07 -2.09 9.60
CA ALA A 91 -16.22 -1.99 8.70
C ALA A 91 -17.55 -2.25 9.41
N GLU A 92 -17.56 -3.07 10.46
CA GLU A 92 -18.74 -3.32 11.28
C GLU A 92 -19.27 -2.04 11.92
N SER A 93 -18.38 -1.25 12.52
CA SER A 93 -18.72 0.00 13.22
C SER A 93 -18.84 1.21 12.28
N ASP A 94 -18.34 1.13 11.04
CA ASP A 94 -18.36 2.25 10.10
C ASP A 94 -19.72 2.38 9.39
N PRO A 95 -20.48 3.47 9.60
CA PRO A 95 -21.76 3.67 8.93
C PRO A 95 -21.64 3.87 7.42
N ALA A 96 -20.45 4.22 6.91
CA ALA A 96 -20.19 4.37 5.48
C ALA A 96 -20.13 3.02 4.76
N ILE A 97 -19.81 1.93 5.46
CA ILE A 97 -19.76 0.58 4.87
C ILE A 97 -21.13 -0.09 5.01
N LYS A 98 -21.78 -0.38 3.89
CA LYS A 98 -23.10 -0.99 3.86
C LYS A 98 -23.08 -2.51 3.89
N TYR A 99 -22.13 -3.11 3.18
CA TYR A 99 -21.96 -4.57 3.16
C TYR A 99 -20.53 -4.94 2.73
N ILE A 100 -20.19 -6.20 2.94
CA ILE A 100 -18.94 -6.80 2.45
C ILE A 100 -19.27 -7.62 1.22
N PHE A 101 -18.52 -7.41 0.13
CA PHE A 101 -18.54 -8.29 -1.03
C PHE A 101 -17.30 -9.18 -1.00
N LEU A 102 -17.48 -10.46 -0.71
CA LEU A 102 -16.43 -11.45 -0.66
C LEU A 102 -16.35 -12.21 -1.99
N LYS A 103 -15.25 -12.06 -2.70
CA LYS A 103 -14.92 -12.89 -3.84
C LYS A 103 -13.89 -13.92 -3.42
N SER A 104 -14.31 -15.18 -3.32
CA SER A 104 -13.52 -16.27 -2.73
C SER A 104 -12.82 -17.17 -3.76
N ASP A 105 -12.82 -16.80 -5.03
CA ASP A 105 -12.15 -17.57 -6.07
C ASP A 105 -10.65 -17.66 -5.79
N GLY A 106 -10.11 -18.88 -5.69
CA GLY A 106 -8.69 -19.09 -5.52
C GLY A 106 -8.11 -18.70 -4.15
N LEU A 107 -8.93 -18.75 -3.08
CA LEU A 107 -8.47 -18.45 -1.72
C LEU A 107 -7.21 -19.21 -1.36
N MET A 108 -6.11 -18.50 -1.16
CA MET A 108 -4.84 -19.01 -0.65
C MET A 108 -4.76 -18.75 0.85
N ALA A 109 -5.23 -19.68 1.66
CA ALA A 109 -5.22 -19.59 3.12
C ALA A 109 -5.13 -20.98 3.75
N GLY A 110 -4.57 -21.04 4.95
CA GLY A 110 -4.63 -22.25 5.79
C GLY A 110 -6.03 -22.47 6.38
N LEU A 111 -6.32 -23.69 6.80
CA LEU A 111 -7.64 -24.03 7.39
C LEU A 111 -7.95 -23.18 8.62
N ALA A 112 -7.00 -22.96 9.51
CA ALA A 112 -7.18 -22.15 10.70
C ALA A 112 -7.47 -20.66 10.34
N GLN A 113 -6.76 -20.12 9.37
CA GLN A 113 -6.95 -18.75 8.88
C GLN A 113 -8.33 -18.57 8.23
N THR A 114 -8.77 -19.57 7.47
CA THR A 114 -10.09 -19.58 6.85
C THR A 114 -11.21 -19.61 7.90
N GLU A 115 -11.04 -20.40 8.95
CA GLU A 115 -12.01 -20.49 10.03
C GLU A 115 -12.11 -19.17 10.83
N GLU A 116 -10.98 -18.52 11.12
CA GLU A 116 -10.96 -17.24 11.81
C GLU A 116 -11.59 -16.13 10.97
N LEU A 117 -11.28 -16.10 9.66
CA LEU A 117 -11.94 -15.17 8.73
C LEU A 117 -13.45 -15.41 8.69
N ARG A 118 -13.89 -16.68 8.64
CA ARG A 118 -15.31 -17.06 8.66
C ARG A 118 -16.01 -16.57 9.93
N GLN A 119 -15.36 -16.70 11.09
CA GLN A 119 -15.88 -16.19 12.37
C GLN A 119 -16.01 -14.67 12.37
N ALA A 120 -15.00 -13.95 11.89
CA ALA A 120 -15.05 -12.48 11.78
C ALA A 120 -16.21 -12.02 10.87
N LEU A 121 -16.43 -12.69 9.74
CA LEU A 121 -17.55 -12.40 8.85
C LEU A 121 -18.92 -12.76 9.48
N ALA A 122 -18.97 -13.82 10.28
CA ALA A 122 -20.19 -14.18 11.03
C ALA A 122 -20.53 -13.13 12.10
N GLU A 123 -19.52 -12.58 12.77
CA GLU A 123 -19.70 -11.46 13.71
C GLU A 123 -20.16 -10.20 13.00
N PHE A 124 -19.56 -9.85 11.87
CA PHE A 124 -19.98 -8.72 11.05
C PHE A 124 -21.46 -8.82 10.66
N ARG A 125 -21.96 -10.00 10.31
CA ARG A 125 -23.38 -10.20 9.99
C ARG A 125 -24.33 -9.94 11.18
N LYS A 126 -23.85 -10.10 12.42
CA LYS A 126 -24.65 -9.78 13.63
C LYS A 126 -24.93 -8.29 13.76
N SER A 127 -24.12 -7.43 13.15
CA SER A 127 -24.36 -5.97 13.08
C SER A 127 -25.54 -5.58 12.17
N GLY A 128 -26.16 -6.55 11.48
CA GLY A 128 -27.27 -6.32 10.56
C GLY A 128 -26.84 -5.99 9.12
N LYS A 129 -25.54 -5.94 8.85
CA LYS A 129 -24.98 -5.71 7.51
C LYS A 129 -24.82 -7.04 6.76
N ALA A 130 -24.94 -6.99 5.42
CA ALA A 130 -24.84 -8.18 4.57
C ALA A 130 -23.38 -8.54 4.23
N VAL A 131 -23.14 -9.83 3.98
CA VAL A 131 -21.91 -10.36 3.37
C VAL A 131 -22.29 -11.16 2.15
#